data_43d4e94e50d77b0638ced09c5a7c80ce
#
_entry.id   43d4e94e50d77b0638ced09c5a7c80ce
#
_cell.length_a   1.000
_cell.length_b   1.000
_cell.length_c   1.000
_cell.angle_alpha   90.00
_cell.angle_beta   90.00
_cell.angle_gamma   90.00
#
_symmetry.space_group_name_H-M   'P 1'
#
loop_
_entity.id
_entity.type
_entity.pdbx_description
1 polymer ?
#
loop_
_entity_poly.entity_id
_entity_poly.type
_entity_poly.pdbx_seq_one_letter_code
_entity_poly.pdbx_strand_id
1 'polypeptide(L)'
;MVRLVRFFVRLLAAFTIAVTAASMVSTAVAMAKRDQFPDDAEPEDDELDLATILRARKFRSEAKAFRGGRLISWQGGADIDLRGASLDPAGAHLEVWTVFGGMHLRVPEDWRVRLRGLAVFGGAGTTAPQPEEGGAGPILTIRYRTLFGGFGVTAEPDELLVV
;
A
#
# COMPACT_ATOMS: atom_id res chain seq x y z
N MET A 1 -17.20 19.03 35.95
CA MET A 1 -15.90 18.55 35.44
C MET A 1 -15.73 17.05 35.56
N VAL A 2 -15.90 16.43 36.73
CA VAL A 2 -15.73 14.96 36.96
C VAL A 2 -16.64 14.09 36.09
N ARG A 3 -17.89 14.47 35.87
CA ARG A 3 -18.86 13.73 35.03
C ARG A 3 -18.43 13.68 33.53
N LEU A 4 -17.88 14.78 33.03
CA LEU A 4 -17.38 14.89 31.66
C LEU A 4 -16.14 14.01 31.45
N VAL A 5 -15.21 14.04 32.41
CA VAL A 5 -14.00 13.19 32.37
C VAL A 5 -14.39 11.70 32.39
N ARG A 6 -15.32 11.29 33.24
CA ARG A 6 -15.82 9.91 33.29
C ARG A 6 -16.50 9.49 31.98
N PHE A 7 -17.22 10.40 31.34
CA PHE A 7 -17.84 10.14 30.03
C PHE A 7 -16.76 9.90 28.95
N PHE A 8 -15.74 10.77 28.86
CA PHE A 8 -14.64 10.61 27.91
C PHE A 8 -13.84 9.34 28.16
N VAL A 9 -13.55 8.98 29.42
CA VAL A 9 -12.85 7.74 29.77
C VAL A 9 -13.65 6.52 29.33
N ARG A 10 -14.97 6.51 29.54
CA ARG A 10 -15.84 5.40 29.11
C ARG A 10 -15.91 5.31 27.58
N LEU A 11 -15.99 6.45 26.89
CA LEU A 11 -16.00 6.49 25.43
C LEU A 11 -14.68 5.95 24.86
N LEU A 12 -13.55 6.38 25.43
CA LEU A 12 -12.22 5.90 25.03
C LEU A 12 -12.07 4.40 25.29
N ALA A 13 -12.49 3.91 26.44
CA ALA A 13 -12.46 2.48 26.77
C ALA A 13 -13.34 1.66 25.81
N ALA A 14 -14.56 2.11 25.52
CA ALA A 14 -15.45 1.47 24.57
C ALA A 14 -14.86 1.44 23.15
N PHE A 15 -14.25 2.54 22.72
CA PHE A 15 -13.56 2.62 21.45
C PHE A 15 -12.37 1.65 21.37
N THR A 16 -11.53 1.61 22.42
CA THR A 16 -10.39 0.70 22.49
C THR A 16 -10.84 -0.77 22.43
N ILE A 17 -11.89 -1.13 23.18
CA ILE A 17 -12.46 -2.49 23.15
C ILE A 17 -12.98 -2.82 21.75
N ALA A 18 -13.71 -1.91 21.10
CA ALA A 18 -14.24 -2.12 19.76
C ALA A 18 -13.13 -2.32 18.72
N VAL A 19 -12.08 -1.50 18.78
CA VAL A 19 -10.92 -1.62 17.87
C VAL A 19 -10.18 -2.96 18.10
N THR A 20 -9.99 -3.35 19.37
CA THR A 20 -9.33 -4.61 19.71
C THR A 20 -10.15 -5.81 19.23
N ALA A 21 -11.46 -5.81 19.46
CA ALA A 21 -12.35 -6.85 18.97
C ALA A 21 -12.36 -6.95 17.44
N ALA A 22 -12.45 -5.81 16.76
CA ALA A 22 -12.38 -5.75 15.30
C ALA A 22 -11.04 -6.28 14.77
N SER A 23 -9.93 -5.96 15.44
CA SER A 23 -8.61 -6.49 15.10
C SER A 23 -8.53 -8.02 15.27
N MET A 24 -9.07 -8.57 16.35
CA MET A 24 -9.10 -10.03 16.59
C MET A 24 -9.92 -10.76 15.52
N VAL A 25 -11.12 -10.26 15.20
CA VAL A 25 -11.96 -10.83 14.13
C VAL A 25 -11.24 -10.73 12.78
N SER A 26 -10.65 -9.58 12.50
CA SER A 26 -9.86 -9.37 11.29
C SER A 26 -8.71 -10.36 11.18
N THR A 27 -7.98 -10.63 12.28
CA THR A 27 -6.91 -11.62 12.33
C THR A 27 -7.41 -13.03 12.03
N ALA A 28 -8.52 -13.43 12.65
CA ALA A 28 -9.11 -14.75 12.42
C ALA A 28 -9.54 -14.94 10.96
N VAL A 29 -10.16 -13.93 10.36
CA VAL A 29 -10.54 -13.95 8.93
C VAL A 29 -9.32 -14.00 8.03
N ALA A 30 -8.26 -13.21 8.32
CA ALA A 30 -7.02 -13.21 7.59
C ALA A 30 -6.34 -14.59 7.59
N MET A 31 -6.29 -15.24 8.76
CA MET A 31 -5.75 -16.61 8.90
C MET A 31 -6.57 -17.63 8.11
N ALA A 32 -7.90 -17.56 8.20
CA ALA A 32 -8.78 -18.48 7.50
C ALA A 32 -8.73 -18.35 5.97
N LYS A 33 -8.35 -17.18 5.47
CA LYS A 33 -8.30 -16.90 4.03
C LYS A 33 -6.88 -16.84 3.46
N ARG A 34 -5.86 -17.10 4.27
CA ARG A 34 -4.46 -16.93 3.90
C ARG A 34 -4.10 -17.64 2.59
N ASP A 35 -4.59 -18.87 2.41
CA ASP A 35 -4.29 -19.69 1.24
C ASP A 35 -5.01 -19.24 -0.05
N GLN A 36 -5.89 -18.24 0.05
CA GLN A 36 -6.60 -17.66 -1.09
C GLN A 36 -5.89 -16.44 -1.69
N PHE A 37 -4.82 -15.98 -1.04
CA PHE A 37 -4.08 -14.80 -1.49
C PHE A 37 -2.76 -15.20 -2.14
N PRO A 38 -2.43 -14.62 -3.31
CA PRO A 38 -1.19 -14.90 -4.00
C PRO A 38 0.02 -14.44 -3.17
N ASP A 39 1.07 -15.24 -3.19
CA ASP A 39 2.32 -14.99 -2.45
C ASP A 39 3.57 -15.27 -3.31
N ASP A 40 3.40 -15.61 -4.58
CA ASP A 40 4.41 -16.15 -5.47
C ASP A 40 4.94 -15.10 -6.47
N ALA A 41 4.95 -13.81 -6.10
CA ALA A 41 5.48 -12.76 -6.95
C ALA A 41 7.00 -12.93 -7.16
N GLU A 42 7.43 -12.94 -8.42
CA GLU A 42 8.81 -12.95 -8.85
C GLU A 42 9.29 -11.53 -9.22
N PRO A 43 10.59 -11.21 -9.06
CA PRO A 43 11.11 -9.86 -9.36
C PRO A 43 10.88 -9.40 -10.80
N GLU A 44 10.88 -10.31 -11.75
CA GLU A 44 10.74 -10.06 -13.18
C GLU A 44 9.30 -9.96 -13.67
N ASP A 45 8.32 -10.26 -12.80
CA ASP A 45 6.91 -10.23 -13.18
C ASP A 45 6.46 -8.82 -13.57
N ASP A 46 5.82 -8.69 -14.73
CA ASP A 46 5.24 -7.45 -15.21
C ASP A 46 3.94 -7.08 -14.46
N GLU A 47 3.28 -8.05 -13.85
CA GLU A 47 2.12 -7.86 -12.96
C GLU A 47 2.44 -8.37 -11.57
N LEU A 48 2.27 -7.52 -10.56
CA LEU A 48 2.64 -7.82 -9.19
C LEU A 48 1.40 -8.12 -8.34
N ASP A 49 1.08 -9.39 -8.16
CA ASP A 49 0.06 -9.84 -7.22
C ASP A 49 0.70 -10.33 -5.92
N LEU A 50 0.60 -9.51 -4.86
CA LEU A 50 1.28 -9.77 -3.60
C LEU A 50 0.39 -9.51 -2.40
N ALA A 51 0.31 -10.49 -1.51
CA ALA A 51 -0.39 -10.34 -0.25
C ALA A 51 0.55 -10.51 0.96
N THR A 52 0.47 -9.58 1.90
CA THR A 52 1.13 -9.66 3.19
C THR A 52 0.09 -9.78 4.29
N ILE A 53 0.04 -10.95 4.94
CA ILE A 53 -0.91 -11.23 6.00
C ILE A 53 -0.16 -11.55 7.28
N LEU A 54 -0.38 -10.75 8.33
CA LEU A 54 0.24 -10.90 9.65
C LEU A 54 1.78 -10.90 9.63
N ARG A 55 2.38 -10.27 8.64
CA ARG A 55 3.85 -10.19 8.48
C ARG A 55 4.27 -8.88 7.84
N ALA A 56 5.56 -8.59 7.92
CA ALA A 56 6.20 -7.56 7.09
C ALA A 56 6.91 -8.23 5.91
N ARG A 57 6.86 -7.61 4.72
CA ARG A 57 7.56 -8.07 3.54
C ARG A 57 8.27 -6.92 2.85
N LYS A 58 9.49 -7.20 2.39
CA LYS A 58 10.20 -6.35 1.44
C LYS A 58 10.25 -7.09 0.10
N PHE A 59 9.98 -6.37 -0.95
CA PHE A 59 10.00 -6.91 -2.31
C PHE A 59 10.60 -5.89 -3.26
N ARG A 60 11.47 -6.32 -4.17
CA ARG A 60 12.03 -5.50 -5.24
C ARG A 60 11.63 -6.09 -6.59
N SER A 61 11.06 -5.24 -7.46
CA SER A 61 10.73 -5.61 -8.83
C SER A 61 11.82 -5.15 -9.79
N GLU A 62 12.07 -6.00 -10.77
CA GLU A 62 12.97 -5.77 -11.92
C GLU A 62 12.22 -5.95 -13.25
N ALA A 63 10.91 -5.82 -13.23
CA ALA A 63 10.02 -5.96 -14.38
C ALA A 63 10.46 -5.07 -15.55
N LYS A 64 10.43 -5.60 -16.76
CA LYS A 64 10.82 -4.87 -17.98
C LYS A 64 9.68 -4.08 -18.60
N ALA A 65 8.42 -4.43 -18.29
CA ALA A 65 7.23 -3.74 -18.74
C ALA A 65 6.15 -3.81 -17.64
N PHE A 66 6.41 -3.16 -16.50
CA PHE A 66 5.53 -3.19 -15.34
C PHE A 66 4.15 -2.64 -15.68
N ARG A 67 3.12 -3.45 -15.53
CA ARG A 67 1.71 -3.15 -15.85
C ARG A 67 0.85 -2.91 -14.63
N GLY A 68 1.37 -3.18 -13.44
CA GLY A 68 0.67 -2.98 -12.17
C GLY A 68 0.36 -4.27 -11.45
N GLY A 69 -0.93 -4.47 -11.08
CA GLY A 69 -1.37 -5.65 -10.34
C GLY A 69 -2.08 -5.31 -9.04
N ARG A 70 -1.96 -6.16 -8.02
CA ARG A 70 -2.66 -5.99 -6.75
C ARG A 70 -1.75 -6.23 -5.56
N LEU A 71 -1.77 -5.28 -4.64
CA LEU A 71 -1.05 -5.36 -3.37
C LEU A 71 -2.05 -5.37 -2.21
N ILE A 72 -1.95 -6.37 -1.35
CA ILE A 72 -2.81 -6.50 -0.17
C ILE A 72 -1.93 -6.57 1.08
N SER A 73 -2.18 -5.68 2.04
CA SER A 73 -1.57 -5.75 3.37
C SER A 73 -2.66 -5.87 4.42
N TRP A 74 -2.68 -7.00 5.12
CA TRP A 74 -3.64 -7.28 6.18
C TRP A 74 -2.93 -7.58 7.50
N GLN A 75 -3.03 -6.64 8.44
CA GLN A 75 -2.32 -6.66 9.72
C GLN A 75 -0.81 -6.89 9.57
N GLY A 76 -0.18 -6.03 8.77
CA GLY A 76 1.24 -6.15 8.47
C GLY A 76 1.77 -4.91 7.78
N GLY A 77 2.87 -5.09 7.09
CA GLY A 77 3.49 -4.03 6.30
C GLY A 77 4.11 -4.58 5.02
N ALA A 78 4.17 -3.75 3.99
CA ALA A 78 4.93 -4.05 2.81
C ALA A 78 5.79 -2.86 2.40
N ASP A 79 7.03 -3.12 2.07
CA ASP A 79 7.97 -2.18 1.46
C ASP A 79 8.30 -2.72 0.06
N ILE A 80 7.72 -2.07 -0.94
CA ILE A 80 7.81 -2.50 -2.34
C ILE A 80 8.70 -1.52 -3.08
N ASP A 81 9.78 -2.02 -3.64
CA ASP A 81 10.75 -1.25 -4.41
C ASP A 81 10.59 -1.53 -5.91
N LEU A 82 10.08 -0.56 -6.65
CA LEU A 82 9.93 -0.60 -8.11
C LEU A 82 11.03 0.18 -8.84
N ARG A 83 12.06 0.65 -8.14
CA ARG A 83 13.11 1.48 -8.77
C ARG A 83 13.92 0.72 -9.84
N GLY A 84 13.98 -0.61 -9.74
CA GLY A 84 14.60 -1.48 -10.76
C GLY A 84 13.68 -1.80 -11.94
N ALA A 85 12.40 -1.45 -11.88
CA ALA A 85 11.45 -1.78 -12.92
C ALA A 85 11.35 -0.69 -13.99
N SER A 86 10.89 -1.07 -15.19
CA SER A 86 10.51 -0.16 -16.26
C SER A 86 8.99 -0.17 -16.44
N LEU A 87 8.39 1.00 -16.57
CA LEU A 87 6.93 1.11 -16.75
C LEU A 87 6.54 0.72 -18.18
N ASP A 88 5.45 -0.02 -18.34
CA ASP A 88 4.88 -0.32 -19.66
C ASP A 88 4.54 1.00 -20.39
N PRO A 89 4.82 1.13 -21.68
CA PRO A 89 4.49 2.34 -22.47
C PRO A 89 3.02 2.75 -22.46
N ALA A 90 2.10 1.79 -22.24
CA ALA A 90 0.68 2.05 -22.07
C ALA A 90 0.32 2.57 -20.66
N GLY A 91 1.29 2.56 -19.74
CA GLY A 91 1.09 2.86 -18.33
C GLY A 91 0.73 1.62 -17.51
N ALA A 92 0.57 1.81 -16.20
CA ALA A 92 0.27 0.72 -15.27
C ALA A 92 -0.87 1.06 -14.32
N HIS A 93 -1.58 0.02 -13.88
CA HIS A 93 -2.66 0.12 -12.91
C HIS A 93 -2.38 -0.77 -11.71
N LEU A 94 -2.22 -0.17 -10.53
CA LEU A 94 -1.93 -0.86 -9.29
C LEU A 94 -3.08 -0.67 -8.30
N GLU A 95 -3.65 -1.77 -7.81
CA GLU A 95 -4.62 -1.74 -6.71
C GLU A 95 -3.94 -2.04 -5.38
N VAL A 96 -4.17 -1.18 -4.39
CA VAL A 96 -3.57 -1.29 -3.06
C VAL A 96 -4.66 -1.35 -2.01
N TRP A 97 -4.63 -2.42 -1.20
CA TRP A 97 -5.55 -2.61 -0.07
C TRP A 97 -4.75 -2.73 1.21
N THR A 98 -5.05 -1.87 2.19
CA THR A 98 -4.40 -1.90 3.50
C THR A 98 -5.44 -1.98 4.60
N VAL A 99 -5.39 -3.03 5.40
CA VAL A 99 -6.27 -3.24 6.56
C VAL A 99 -5.39 -3.46 7.78
N PHE A 100 -5.34 -2.52 8.71
CA PHE A 100 -4.44 -2.49 9.87
C PHE A 100 -2.96 -2.64 9.50
N GLY A 101 -2.32 -1.53 9.16
CA GLY A 101 -0.88 -1.54 8.88
C GLY A 101 -0.44 -0.45 7.93
N GLY A 102 0.67 -0.69 7.26
CA GLY A 102 1.24 0.28 6.33
C GLY A 102 1.79 -0.38 5.08
N MET A 103 1.79 0.38 4.00
CA MET A 103 2.47 -0.02 2.78
C MET A 103 3.27 1.16 2.24
N HIS A 104 4.50 0.91 1.88
CA HIS A 104 5.38 1.89 1.26
C HIS A 104 5.82 1.39 -0.11
N LEU A 105 5.71 2.25 -1.10
CA LEU A 105 6.09 1.99 -2.48
C LEU A 105 7.18 2.98 -2.89
N ARG A 106 8.33 2.48 -3.35
CA ARG A 106 9.38 3.30 -3.96
C ARG A 106 9.33 3.15 -5.46
N VAL A 107 9.32 4.27 -6.16
CA VAL A 107 9.29 4.33 -7.62
C VAL A 107 10.47 5.14 -8.15
N PRO A 108 10.90 4.94 -9.40
CA PRO A 108 11.88 5.81 -10.05
C PRO A 108 11.42 7.27 -10.05
N GLU A 109 12.38 8.22 -10.01
CA GLU A 109 12.10 9.67 -9.95
C GLU A 109 11.36 10.20 -11.18
N ASP A 110 11.52 9.56 -12.30
CA ASP A 110 10.91 9.94 -13.59
C ASP A 110 9.49 9.42 -13.76
N TRP A 111 9.01 8.52 -12.86
CA TRP A 111 7.66 8.00 -12.95
C TRP A 111 6.63 9.03 -12.50
N ARG A 112 5.60 9.21 -13.31
CA ARG A 112 4.45 10.03 -12.98
C ARG A 112 3.40 9.16 -12.30
N VAL A 113 3.01 9.53 -11.08
CA VAL A 113 2.10 8.75 -10.25
C VAL A 113 0.80 9.50 -10.06
N ARG A 114 -0.31 8.84 -10.42
CA ARG A 114 -1.66 9.30 -10.11
C ARG A 114 -2.23 8.48 -8.98
N LEU A 115 -2.41 9.11 -7.82
CA LEU A 115 -2.93 8.47 -6.63
C LEU A 115 -4.43 8.76 -6.49
N ARG A 116 -5.27 7.71 -6.40
CA ARG A 116 -6.72 7.82 -6.21
C ARG A 116 -7.20 6.80 -5.19
N GLY A 117 -8.02 7.21 -4.24
CA GLY A 117 -8.59 6.27 -3.28
C GLY A 117 -9.10 6.91 -2.01
N LEU A 118 -9.30 6.08 -1.00
CA LEU A 118 -9.87 6.43 0.28
C LEU A 118 -9.03 5.86 1.42
N ALA A 119 -8.71 6.71 2.39
CA ALA A 119 -8.23 6.30 3.71
C ALA A 119 -9.27 6.68 4.76
N VAL A 120 -9.71 5.72 5.58
CA VAL A 120 -10.77 5.97 6.59
C VAL A 120 -10.15 6.40 7.91
N PHE A 121 -9.22 5.62 8.47
CA PHE A 121 -8.48 5.96 9.68
C PHE A 121 -6.97 5.91 9.38
N GLY A 122 -6.46 6.98 8.77
CA GLY A 122 -5.07 7.06 8.35
C GLY A 122 -4.89 8.04 7.20
N GLY A 123 -3.86 7.78 6.38
CA GLY A 123 -3.54 8.66 5.27
C GLY A 123 -2.90 7.95 4.09
N ALA A 124 -2.92 8.63 2.95
CA ALA A 124 -2.09 8.25 1.81
C ALA A 124 -1.47 9.49 1.19
N GLY A 125 -0.26 9.34 0.65
CA GLY A 125 0.47 10.44 0.02
C GLY A 125 1.53 9.98 -0.95
N THR A 126 1.99 10.91 -1.79
CA THR A 126 3.08 10.66 -2.73
C THR A 126 4.01 11.87 -2.83
N THR A 127 5.30 11.60 -2.97
CA THR A 127 6.31 12.59 -3.37
C THR A 127 6.64 12.48 -4.86
N ALA A 128 6.12 11.47 -5.55
CA ALA A 128 6.35 11.30 -6.97
C ALA A 128 5.69 12.41 -7.79
N PRO A 129 6.27 12.79 -8.94
CA PRO A 129 5.67 13.73 -9.87
C PRO A 129 4.25 13.34 -10.25
N GLN A 130 3.34 14.31 -10.21
CA GLN A 130 1.97 14.07 -10.66
C GLN A 130 1.84 14.31 -12.17
N PRO A 131 1.02 13.52 -12.87
CA PRO A 131 0.81 13.73 -14.28
C PRO A 131 0.05 15.03 -14.52
N GLU A 132 0.61 15.88 -15.37
CA GLU A 132 -0.07 17.09 -15.86
C GLU A 132 -1.20 16.72 -16.83
N GLU A 133 -2.22 17.58 -16.93
CA GLU A 133 -3.29 17.39 -17.91
C GLU A 133 -2.72 17.55 -19.33
N GLY A 134 -2.85 16.48 -20.14
CA GLY A 134 -2.31 16.45 -21.50
C GLY A 134 -0.83 16.08 -21.62
N GLY A 135 -0.14 15.80 -20.53
CA GLY A 135 1.24 15.35 -20.52
C GLY A 135 1.41 13.98 -21.22
N ALA A 136 2.41 13.89 -22.12
CA ALA A 136 2.72 12.64 -22.82
C ALA A 136 3.56 11.69 -21.95
N GLY A 137 3.43 10.37 -22.19
CA GLY A 137 4.20 9.27 -21.60
C GLY A 137 3.43 8.47 -20.55
N PRO A 138 3.98 7.33 -20.13
CA PRO A 138 3.29 6.38 -19.26
C PRO A 138 3.02 6.95 -17.86
N ILE A 139 1.94 6.50 -17.25
CA ILE A 139 1.49 6.92 -15.91
C ILE A 139 1.24 5.67 -15.08
N LEU A 140 1.78 5.64 -13.86
CA LEU A 140 1.38 4.68 -12.85
C LEU A 140 0.11 5.20 -12.14
N THR A 141 -1.02 4.59 -12.41
CA THR A 141 -2.26 4.90 -11.71
C THR A 141 -2.44 3.94 -10.54
N ILE A 142 -2.43 4.48 -9.33
CA ILE A 142 -2.59 3.70 -8.10
C ILE A 142 -3.97 3.96 -7.52
N ARG A 143 -4.75 2.90 -7.36
CA ARG A 143 -6.03 2.95 -6.67
C ARG A 143 -5.89 2.32 -5.30
N TYR A 144 -5.97 3.14 -4.22
CA TYR A 144 -5.76 2.65 -2.86
C TYR A 144 -7.04 2.64 -2.04
N ARG A 145 -7.12 1.70 -1.10
CA ARG A 145 -8.13 1.62 -0.03
C ARG A 145 -7.44 1.25 1.27
N THR A 146 -7.43 2.19 2.21
CA THR A 146 -6.79 2.02 3.52
C THR A 146 -7.84 2.16 4.61
N LEU A 147 -7.98 1.15 5.47
CA LEU A 147 -8.95 1.22 6.56
C LEU A 147 -8.31 1.77 7.83
N PHE A 148 -7.26 1.16 8.37
CA PHE A 148 -6.49 1.65 9.51
C PHE A 148 -5.00 1.61 9.15
N GLY A 149 -4.36 2.77 9.00
CA GLY A 149 -2.94 2.84 8.70
C GLY A 149 -2.58 3.79 7.58
N GLY A 150 -1.52 3.50 6.83
CA GLY A 150 -0.99 4.41 5.84
C GLY A 150 -0.55 3.73 4.54
N PHE A 151 -0.62 4.50 3.45
CA PHE A 151 -0.02 4.15 2.18
C PHE A 151 0.83 5.31 1.66
N GLY A 152 2.10 5.07 1.42
CA GLY A 152 3.05 6.07 0.92
C GLY A 152 3.67 5.65 -0.41
N VAL A 153 3.86 6.62 -1.30
CA VAL A 153 4.65 6.44 -2.52
C VAL A 153 5.76 7.47 -2.52
N THR A 154 7.01 7.02 -2.62
CA THR A 154 8.19 7.89 -2.65
C THR A 154 8.91 7.71 -3.99
N ALA A 155 9.19 8.82 -4.67
CA ALA A 155 10.08 8.83 -5.82
C ALA A 155 11.52 9.01 -5.32
N GLU A 156 12.38 8.07 -5.67
CA GLU A 156 13.79 8.05 -5.25
C GLU A 156 14.66 7.52 -6.40
N PRO A 157 15.92 7.98 -6.53
CA PRO A 157 16.86 7.42 -7.48
C PRO A 157 17.14 5.94 -7.14
N ASP A 158 17.47 5.15 -8.14
CA ASP A 158 17.96 3.79 -7.90
C ASP A 158 19.39 3.85 -7.37
N GLU A 159 19.58 3.51 -6.09
CA GLU A 159 20.90 3.53 -5.43
C GLU A 159 21.94 2.61 -6.10
N LEU A 160 21.50 1.64 -6.91
CA LEU A 160 22.40 0.75 -7.65
C LEU A 160 23.03 1.42 -8.88
N LEU A 161 22.51 2.56 -9.32
CA LEU A 161 23.03 3.32 -10.48
C LEU A 161 23.99 4.44 -10.07
N VAL A 162 24.19 4.67 -8.77
CA VAL A 162 25.12 5.67 -8.25
C VAL A 162 26.46 4.96 -7.95
N VAL A 163 27.26 4.72 -8.98
CA VAL A 163 28.66 4.30 -8.89
C VAL A 163 29.52 5.26 -9.71
#